data_22ae855175231e060b2a6ee62c1cf4c3
#
_entry.id   22ae855175231e060b2a6ee62c1cf4c3
#
_cell.length_a   1.000
_cell.length_b   1.000
_cell.length_c   1.000
_cell.angle_alpha   90.00
_cell.angle_beta   90.00
_cell.angle_gamma   90.00
#
_symmetry.space_group_name_H-M   'P 1'
#
loop_
_entity.id
_entity.type
_entity.pdbx_description
1 polymer ?
#
loop_
_entity_poly.entity_id
_entity_poly.type
_entity_poly.pdbx_seq_one_letter_code
_entity_poly.pdbx_strand_id
1 'polypeptide(L)'
;LFCDEPNSGLDPVTSRVIDELLKSITEEFNITTIINTHDMKTVFDIGDDVIFIYKGKKEWSGKVKDIHSSNNDMLTNFIKASYFD
;
A
#
# COMPACT_ATOMS: atom_id res chain seq x y z
N LEU A 1 8.64 -12.42 -0.43
CA LEU A 1 8.99 -11.50 0.67
C LEU A 1 7.72 -10.95 1.31
N PHE A 2 7.64 -11.02 2.60
CA PHE A 2 6.51 -10.47 3.35
C PHE A 2 7.00 -9.37 4.29
N CYS A 3 6.40 -8.19 4.18
CA CYS A 3 6.74 -7.04 5.01
C CYS A 3 5.48 -6.55 5.73
N ASP A 4 5.53 -6.49 7.06
CA ASP A 4 4.42 -6.03 7.88
C ASP A 4 4.74 -4.64 8.42
N GLU A 5 4.00 -3.64 7.95
CA GLU A 5 4.19 -2.24 8.33
C GLU A 5 5.65 -1.79 8.25
N PRO A 6 6.32 -1.96 7.09
CA PRO A 6 7.76 -1.73 7.02
C PRO A 6 8.18 -0.30 7.33
N ASN A 7 7.27 0.66 7.17
CA ASN A 7 7.57 2.08 7.38
C ASN A 7 7.00 2.63 8.69
N SER A 8 6.49 1.75 9.56
CA SER A 8 5.91 2.19 10.82
C SER A 8 6.95 2.90 11.70
N GLY A 9 6.63 4.09 12.14
CA GLY A 9 7.50 4.87 13.01
C GLY A 9 8.64 5.60 12.31
N LEU A 10 8.74 5.52 10.99
CA LEU A 10 9.77 6.19 10.22
C LEU A 10 9.29 7.58 9.74
N ASP A 11 10.25 8.50 9.57
CA ASP A 11 9.95 9.79 8.98
C ASP A 11 9.68 9.65 7.47
N PRO A 12 9.08 10.68 6.83
CA PRO A 12 8.71 10.57 5.42
C PRO A 12 9.88 10.33 4.46
N VAL A 13 11.04 10.90 4.75
CA VAL A 13 12.22 10.72 3.88
C VAL A 13 12.74 9.29 3.96
N THR A 14 12.89 8.79 5.18
CA THR A 14 13.36 7.41 5.41
C THR A 14 12.35 6.40 4.86
N SER A 15 11.05 6.66 5.03
CA SER A 15 10.00 5.80 4.49
C SER A 15 10.10 5.66 2.97
N ARG A 16 10.37 6.77 2.28
CA ARG A 16 10.53 6.74 0.82
C ARG A 16 11.74 5.89 0.41
N VAL A 17 12.85 6.01 1.13
CA VAL A 17 14.04 5.22 0.85
C VAL A 17 13.74 3.72 1.01
N ILE A 18 13.03 3.35 2.06
CA ILE A 18 12.64 1.95 2.28
C ILE A 18 11.72 1.46 1.17
N ASP A 19 10.73 2.27 0.77
CA ASP A 19 9.81 1.92 -0.32
C ASP A 19 10.57 1.68 -1.63
N GLU A 20 11.49 2.56 -1.97
CA GLU A 20 12.29 2.42 -3.18
C GLU A 20 13.18 1.18 -3.13
N LEU A 21 13.75 0.89 -1.97
CA LEU A 21 14.56 -0.31 -1.77
C LEU A 21 13.74 -1.57 -1.97
N LEU A 22 12.54 -1.65 -1.37
CA LEU A 22 11.65 -2.80 -1.53
C LEU A 22 11.26 -3.01 -3.00
N LYS A 23 10.95 -1.92 -3.69
CA LYS A 23 10.61 -1.98 -5.11
C LYS A 23 11.79 -2.49 -5.94
N SER A 24 12.98 -1.96 -5.69
CA SER A 24 14.20 -2.37 -6.40
C SER A 24 14.51 -3.85 -6.20
N ILE A 25 14.43 -4.33 -4.98
CA ILE A 25 14.70 -5.74 -4.67
C ILE A 25 13.68 -6.63 -5.38
N THR A 26 12.41 -6.25 -5.33
CA THR A 26 11.34 -7.02 -5.95
C THR A 26 11.56 -7.15 -7.46
N GLU A 27 11.88 -6.05 -8.11
CA GLU A 27 12.11 -6.02 -9.55
C GLU A 27 13.39 -6.73 -9.96
N GLU A 28 14.50 -6.43 -9.25
CA GLU A 28 15.81 -6.96 -9.60
C GLU A 28 15.88 -8.48 -9.46
N PHE A 29 15.30 -9.01 -8.41
CA PHE A 29 15.33 -10.46 -8.13
C PHE A 29 14.09 -11.18 -8.61
N ASN A 30 13.16 -10.48 -9.24
CA ASN A 30 11.92 -11.04 -9.78
C ASN A 30 11.17 -11.88 -8.74
N ILE A 31 11.05 -11.34 -7.53
CA ILE A 31 10.36 -12.01 -6.43
C ILE A 31 8.99 -11.38 -6.21
N THR A 32 8.08 -12.16 -5.61
CA THR A 32 6.79 -11.65 -5.17
C THR A 32 6.93 -11.05 -3.78
N THR A 33 6.50 -9.80 -3.61
CA THR A 33 6.54 -9.11 -2.33
C THR A 33 5.13 -8.78 -1.89
N ILE A 34 4.80 -9.14 -0.64
CA ILE A 34 3.52 -8.81 -0.01
C ILE A 34 3.81 -7.81 1.11
N ILE A 35 3.15 -6.65 1.05
CA ILE A 35 3.31 -5.61 2.06
C ILE A 35 1.97 -5.38 2.74
N ASN A 36 1.94 -5.57 4.05
CA ASN A 36 0.78 -5.23 4.87
C ASN A 36 1.00 -3.84 5.45
N THR A 37 0.16 -2.88 5.07
CA THR A 37 0.33 -1.51 5.52
C THR A 37 -1.00 -0.76 5.50
N HIS A 38 -1.11 0.25 6.36
CA HIS A 38 -2.20 1.22 6.29
C HIS A 38 -1.75 2.54 5.68
N ASP A 39 -0.51 2.63 5.27
CA ASP A 39 0.07 3.84 4.66
C ASP A 39 -0.25 3.87 3.16
N MET A 40 -1.24 4.67 2.80
CA MET A 40 -1.68 4.76 1.40
C MET A 40 -0.60 5.34 0.49
N LYS A 41 0.31 6.14 1.02
CA LYS A 41 1.42 6.66 0.23
C LYS A 41 2.31 5.52 -0.27
N THR A 42 2.64 4.58 0.61
CA THR A 42 3.39 3.38 0.23
C THR A 42 2.63 2.60 -0.84
N VAL A 43 1.33 2.42 -0.66
CA VAL A 43 0.49 1.69 -1.63
C VAL A 43 0.56 2.33 -3.00
N PHE A 44 0.40 3.66 -3.08
CA PHE A 44 0.43 4.35 -4.37
C PHE A 44 1.82 4.43 -4.99
N ASP A 45 2.87 4.50 -4.16
CA ASP A 45 4.23 4.62 -4.67
C ASP A 45 4.77 3.31 -5.22
N ILE A 46 4.50 2.19 -4.57
CA ILE A 46 5.13 0.92 -4.93
C ILE A 46 4.17 -0.25 -5.14
N GLY A 47 2.89 -0.07 -4.88
CA GLY A 47 1.93 -1.16 -5.01
C GLY A 47 1.56 -1.45 -6.46
N ASP A 48 1.26 -2.71 -6.75
CA ASP A 48 0.69 -3.14 -8.03
C ASP A 48 -0.73 -3.63 -7.83
N ASP A 49 -0.89 -4.70 -7.05
CA ASP A 49 -2.19 -5.27 -6.69
C ASP A 49 -2.49 -4.94 -5.24
N VAL A 50 -3.74 -4.63 -4.96
CA VAL A 50 -4.17 -4.22 -3.62
C VAL A 50 -5.36 -5.06 -3.17
N ILE A 51 -5.33 -5.46 -1.91
CA ILE A 51 -6.48 -6.04 -1.23
C ILE A 51 -6.80 -5.14 -0.05
N PHE A 52 -8.02 -4.59 -0.03
CA PHE A 52 -8.48 -3.75 1.07
C PHE A 52 -9.30 -4.60 2.03
N ILE A 53 -8.83 -4.69 3.28
CA ILE A 53 -9.50 -5.46 4.32
C ILE A 53 -10.15 -4.50 5.31
N TYR A 54 -11.42 -4.73 5.60
CA TYR A 54 -12.18 -3.92 6.53
C TYR A 54 -12.97 -4.84 7.45
N LYS A 55 -12.79 -4.66 8.75
CA LYS A 55 -13.43 -5.50 9.79
C LYS A 55 -13.24 -6.99 9.54
N GLY A 56 -12.00 -7.35 9.17
CA GLY A 56 -11.63 -8.76 8.97
C GLY A 56 -12.12 -9.38 7.68
N LYS A 57 -12.71 -8.60 6.78
CA LYS A 57 -13.24 -9.10 5.51
C LYS A 57 -12.63 -8.36 4.34
N LYS A 58 -12.50 -9.06 3.21
CA LYS A 58 -12.08 -8.43 1.97
C LYS A 58 -13.20 -7.51 1.47
N GLU A 59 -12.94 -6.21 1.48
CA GLU A 59 -13.89 -5.21 1.02
C GLU A 59 -13.71 -4.88 -0.46
N TRP A 60 -12.47 -4.89 -0.93
CA TRP A 60 -12.16 -4.56 -2.33
C TRP A 60 -10.82 -5.16 -2.71
N SER A 61 -10.66 -5.49 -3.98
CA SER A 61 -9.37 -5.88 -4.52
C SER A 61 -9.25 -5.45 -5.97
N GLY A 62 -8.03 -5.15 -6.40
CA GLY A 62 -7.77 -4.71 -7.76
C GLY A 62 -6.37 -4.12 -7.89
N LYS A 63 -6.15 -3.43 -9.00
CA LYS A 63 -4.88 -2.75 -9.25
C LYS A 63 -4.86 -1.39 -8.57
N VAL A 64 -3.67 -0.95 -8.19
CA VAL A 64 -3.49 0.39 -7.60
C VAL A 64 -4.09 1.47 -8.50
N LYS A 65 -3.87 1.38 -9.79
CA LYS A 65 -4.38 2.38 -10.76
C LYS A 65 -5.91 2.47 -10.78
N ASP A 66 -6.61 1.44 -10.30
CA ASP A 66 -8.07 1.39 -10.33
C ASP A 66 -8.71 1.81 -9.01
N ILE A 67 -7.92 2.19 -8.02
CA ILE A 67 -8.44 2.54 -6.69
C ILE A 67 -9.44 3.70 -6.77
N HIS A 68 -9.08 4.76 -7.49
CA HIS A 68 -9.93 5.96 -7.58
C HIS A 68 -11.22 5.72 -8.35
N SER A 69 -11.27 4.70 -9.18
CA SER A 69 -12.47 4.33 -9.94
C SER A 69 -13.20 3.12 -9.34
N SER A 70 -12.85 2.74 -8.11
CA SER A 70 -13.41 1.56 -7.46
C SER A 70 -14.90 1.67 -7.13
N ASN A 71 -15.43 2.90 -6.99
CA ASN A 71 -16.78 3.17 -6.52
C ASN A 71 -17.10 2.53 -5.16
N ASN A 72 -16.06 2.31 -4.35
CA ASN A 72 -16.19 1.74 -3.04
C ASN A 72 -16.05 2.83 -1.98
N ASP A 73 -17.14 3.13 -1.28
CA ASP A 73 -17.17 4.23 -0.32
C ASP A 73 -16.24 3.98 0.87
N MET A 74 -16.15 2.75 1.34
CA MET A 74 -15.27 2.41 2.46
C MET A 74 -13.81 2.68 2.11
N LEU A 75 -13.39 2.25 0.92
CA LEU A 75 -12.03 2.48 0.44
C LEU A 75 -11.77 3.97 0.24
N THR A 76 -12.70 4.69 -0.36
CA THR A 76 -12.57 6.13 -0.56
C THR A 76 -12.43 6.87 0.76
N ASN A 77 -13.23 6.52 1.76
CA ASN A 77 -13.16 7.14 3.08
C ASN A 77 -11.84 6.83 3.78
N PHE A 78 -11.36 5.60 3.64
CA PHE A 78 -10.07 5.19 4.21
C PHE A 78 -8.93 6.01 3.62
N ILE A 79 -8.93 6.20 2.31
CA ILE A 79 -7.90 6.99 1.62
C ILE A 79 -7.93 8.44 2.08
N LYS A 80 -9.11 9.04 2.18
CA LYS A 80 -9.25 10.42 2.64
C LYS A 80 -8.70 10.60 4.06
N ALA A 81 -9.04 9.67 4.96
CA ALA A 81 -8.54 9.73 6.33
C ALA A 81 -7.02 9.64 6.37
N SER A 82 -6.43 8.78 5.52
CA SER A 82 -4.97 8.59 5.47
C SER A 82 -4.23 9.83 4.98
N TYR A 83 -4.82 10.60 4.07
CA TYR A 83 -4.16 11.77 3.49
C TYR A 83 -4.38 13.05 4.26
N PHE A 84 -5.49 13.17 4.98
CA PHE A 84 -5.88 14.42 5.61
C PHE A 84 -5.82 14.40 7.14
N ASP A 85 -5.34 13.32 7.70
CA ASP A 85 -5.09 13.27 9.15
C ASP A 85 -3.70 13.85 9.50
#